data_cb87c4d35679d5a937e8e8214fdd9357
#
_entry.id   cb87c4d35679d5a937e8e8214fdd9357
#
_cell.length_a   1.000
_cell.length_b   1.000
_cell.length_c   1.000
_cell.angle_alpha   90.00
_cell.angle_beta   90.00
_cell.angle_gamma   90.00
#
_symmetry.space_group_name_H-M   'P 1'
#
loop_
_entity.id
_entity.type
_entity.pdbx_description
1 polymer ?
#
loop_
_entity_poly.entity_id
_entity_poly.type
_entity_poly.pdbx_seq_one_letter_code
_entity_poly.pdbx_strand_id
1 'polypeptide(L)'
;MTIETLTSLKLSFFILGFILFFFLETKYSNRAWKTRRYKRLLFHSTIALFNTVIMRLPVLFILMPMLLLVAENQFGLLYLVADYNIIKFIISFLILDIAMYWWHRFNHKNQFLWRFHFVHHVDTHMDVGTSLRFHIGELILSTLYKSVIILFFGITLAEFLFYEIILVLSVQFHHSNIRINDRFDASLSKFIVTPKYHTNHHTRVRKSREANYASIFTIWDKIF
;
A
#
# COMPACT_ATOMS: atom_id res chain seq x y z
N MET A 1 16.02 17.51 4.88
CA MET A 1 15.71 17.00 3.53
C MET A 1 14.50 17.79 3.03
N THR A 2 14.51 18.32 1.80
CA THR A 2 13.41 19.11 1.27
C THR A 2 12.21 18.22 0.88
N ILE A 3 11.02 18.81 0.77
CA ILE A 3 9.79 18.11 0.30
C ILE A 3 10.02 17.53 -1.10
N GLU A 4 10.70 18.28 -1.98
CA GLU A 4 11.03 17.83 -3.34
C GLU A 4 11.94 16.60 -3.32
N THR A 5 12.95 16.58 -2.46
CA THR A 5 13.84 15.41 -2.29
C THR A 5 13.08 14.18 -1.86
N LEU A 6 12.18 14.31 -0.86
CA LEU A 6 11.38 13.21 -0.35
C LEU A 6 10.40 12.68 -1.39
N THR A 7 9.76 13.57 -2.14
CA THR A 7 8.82 13.20 -3.20
C THR A 7 9.54 12.51 -4.36
N SER A 8 10.72 13.01 -4.73
CA SER A 8 11.56 12.39 -5.78
C SER A 8 12.05 11.01 -5.36
N LEU A 9 12.43 10.83 -4.08
CA LEU A 9 12.79 9.53 -3.53
C LEU A 9 11.61 8.53 -3.62
N LYS A 10 10.41 8.94 -3.19
CA LYS A 10 9.22 8.08 -3.30
C LYS A 10 8.97 7.64 -4.74
N LEU A 11 9.05 8.55 -5.71
CA LEU A 11 8.89 8.23 -7.12
C LEU A 11 9.99 7.28 -7.62
N SER A 12 11.24 7.53 -7.22
CA SER A 12 12.38 6.67 -7.59
C SER A 12 12.21 5.25 -7.04
N PHE A 13 11.86 5.09 -5.78
CA PHE A 13 11.58 3.77 -5.18
C PHE A 13 10.39 3.07 -5.82
N PHE A 14 9.33 3.81 -6.18
CA PHE A 14 8.20 3.26 -6.90
C PHE A 14 8.64 2.68 -8.26
N ILE A 15 9.40 3.44 -9.06
CA ILE A 15 9.85 3.03 -10.40
C ILE A 15 10.85 1.88 -10.29
N LEU A 16 11.87 2.01 -9.46
CA LEU A 16 12.90 0.99 -9.28
C LEU A 16 12.33 -0.31 -8.73
N GLY A 17 11.45 -0.22 -7.74
CA GLY A 17 10.74 -1.39 -7.19
C GLY A 17 9.90 -2.08 -8.26
N PHE A 18 9.14 -1.31 -9.04
CA PHE A 18 8.32 -1.86 -10.12
C PHE A 18 9.18 -2.59 -11.18
N ILE A 19 10.26 -1.97 -11.62
CA ILE A 19 11.21 -2.59 -12.58
C ILE A 19 11.81 -3.85 -11.99
N LEU A 20 12.27 -3.81 -10.73
CA LEU A 20 12.84 -4.96 -10.02
C LEU A 20 11.86 -6.13 -9.97
N PHE A 21 10.64 -5.91 -9.45
CA PHE A 21 9.65 -6.98 -9.31
C PHE A 21 9.13 -7.47 -10.66
N PHE A 22 8.99 -6.60 -11.66
CA PHE A 22 8.66 -6.98 -13.02
C PHE A 22 9.72 -7.89 -13.65
N PHE A 23 11.00 -7.59 -13.45
CA PHE A 23 12.11 -8.43 -13.90
C PHE A 23 12.15 -9.77 -13.15
N LEU A 24 12.04 -9.75 -11.81
CA LEU A 24 12.06 -10.95 -10.99
C LEU A 24 10.91 -11.90 -11.33
N GLU A 25 9.68 -11.41 -11.46
CA GLU A 25 8.54 -12.25 -11.83
C GLU A 25 8.60 -12.75 -13.28
N THR A 26 9.33 -12.04 -14.16
CA THR A 26 9.59 -12.51 -15.53
C THR A 26 10.54 -13.70 -15.53
N LYS A 27 11.60 -13.63 -14.73
CA LYS A 27 12.64 -14.66 -14.64
C LYS A 27 12.21 -15.84 -13.76
N TYR A 28 11.49 -15.57 -12.68
CA TYR A 28 11.12 -16.55 -11.66
C TYR A 28 9.61 -16.58 -11.43
N SER A 29 8.83 -16.79 -12.50
CA SER A 29 7.37 -16.82 -12.40
C SER A 29 6.87 -18.01 -11.60
N ASN A 30 5.90 -17.75 -10.69
CA ASN A 30 5.22 -18.79 -9.92
C ASN A 30 4.07 -19.43 -10.72
N ARG A 31 3.33 -18.63 -11.47
CA ARG A 31 2.16 -19.06 -12.26
C ARG A 31 2.43 -18.81 -13.74
N ALA A 32 1.93 -19.70 -14.60
CA ALA A 32 2.00 -19.53 -16.04
C ALA A 32 1.25 -18.25 -16.49
N TRP A 33 1.81 -17.55 -17.46
CA TRP A 33 1.22 -16.36 -18.04
C TRP A 33 0.05 -16.74 -18.98
N LYS A 34 -1.17 -16.35 -18.63
CA LYS A 34 -2.38 -16.62 -19.46
C LYS A 34 -2.65 -15.54 -20.50
N THR A 35 -2.07 -14.36 -20.33
CA THR A 35 -2.23 -13.21 -21.22
C THR A 35 -0.90 -12.60 -21.58
N ARG A 36 -0.85 -11.86 -22.69
CA ARG A 36 0.37 -11.15 -23.10
C ARG A 36 0.70 -10.05 -22.10
N ARG A 37 1.85 -10.14 -21.45
CA ARG A 37 2.28 -9.23 -20.38
C ARG A 37 2.26 -7.75 -20.77
N TYR A 38 2.67 -7.41 -22.01
CA TYR A 38 2.66 -6.02 -22.46
C TYR A 38 1.26 -5.41 -22.48
N LYS A 39 0.19 -6.21 -22.80
CA LYS A 39 -1.19 -5.72 -22.76
C LYS A 39 -1.65 -5.43 -21.33
N ARG A 40 -1.26 -6.29 -20.38
CA ARG A 40 -1.52 -6.07 -18.96
C ARG A 40 -0.78 -4.83 -18.46
N LEU A 41 0.52 -4.73 -18.75
CA LEU A 41 1.33 -3.58 -18.38
C LEU A 41 0.73 -2.28 -18.93
N LEU A 42 0.38 -2.22 -20.21
CA LEU A 42 -0.25 -1.04 -20.80
C LEU A 42 -1.56 -0.67 -20.09
N PHE A 43 -2.44 -1.64 -19.86
CA PHE A 43 -3.72 -1.44 -19.19
C PHE A 43 -3.54 -0.89 -17.77
N HIS A 44 -2.70 -1.54 -16.94
CA HIS A 44 -2.46 -1.12 -15.57
C HIS A 44 -1.74 0.23 -15.48
N SER A 45 -0.77 0.48 -16.36
CA SER A 45 -0.06 1.76 -16.42
C SER A 45 -0.98 2.90 -16.85
N THR A 46 -1.94 2.65 -17.75
CA THR A 46 -2.95 3.66 -18.13
C THR A 46 -3.83 4.04 -16.94
N ILE A 47 -4.30 3.05 -16.15
CA ILE A 47 -5.05 3.31 -14.92
C ILE A 47 -4.19 4.10 -13.92
N ALA A 48 -2.93 3.69 -13.72
CA ALA A 48 -2.02 4.37 -12.80
C ALA A 48 -1.75 5.82 -13.22
N LEU A 49 -1.53 6.07 -14.51
CA LEU A 49 -1.32 7.42 -15.03
C LEU A 49 -2.55 8.30 -14.81
N PHE A 50 -3.73 7.79 -15.16
CA PHE A 50 -5.00 8.49 -14.91
C PHE A 50 -5.16 8.81 -13.42
N ASN A 51 -4.98 7.83 -12.55
CA ASN A 51 -5.05 8.02 -11.12
C ASN A 51 -4.04 9.05 -10.62
N THR A 52 -2.79 9.01 -11.10
CA THR A 52 -1.73 9.95 -10.71
C THR A 52 -2.11 11.40 -11.02
N VAL A 53 -2.71 11.63 -12.20
CA VAL A 53 -3.16 12.99 -12.59
C VAL A 53 -4.29 13.48 -11.69
N ILE A 54 -5.32 12.65 -11.48
CA ILE A 54 -6.50 13.04 -10.67
C ILE A 54 -6.13 13.19 -9.18
N MET A 55 -5.27 12.31 -8.65
CA MET A 55 -4.87 12.34 -7.24
C MET A 55 -4.04 13.56 -6.84
N ARG A 56 -3.53 14.36 -7.80
CA ARG A 56 -2.88 15.63 -7.49
C ARG A 56 -3.79 16.57 -6.69
N LEU A 57 -5.09 16.61 -7.03
CA LEU A 57 -6.06 17.46 -6.33
C LEU A 57 -6.30 17.03 -4.87
N PRO A 58 -6.67 15.77 -4.55
CA PRO A 58 -6.80 15.33 -3.16
C PRO A 58 -5.51 15.47 -2.36
N VAL A 59 -4.36 15.19 -2.97
CA VAL A 59 -3.08 15.38 -2.27
C VAL A 59 -2.85 16.85 -1.96
N LEU A 60 -3.06 17.76 -2.90
CA LEU A 60 -2.83 19.20 -2.72
C LEU A 60 -3.83 19.83 -1.74
N PHE A 61 -5.11 19.50 -1.85
CA PHE A 61 -6.17 20.20 -1.09
C PHE A 61 -6.59 19.49 0.20
N ILE A 62 -6.20 18.23 0.42
CA ILE A 62 -6.58 17.46 1.60
C ILE A 62 -5.33 17.05 2.38
N LEU A 63 -4.45 16.23 1.78
CA LEU A 63 -3.33 15.64 2.48
C LEU A 63 -2.26 16.67 2.88
N MET A 64 -1.84 17.53 1.95
CA MET A 64 -0.80 18.52 2.23
C MET A 64 -1.20 19.54 3.30
N PRO A 65 -2.41 20.12 3.31
CA PRO A 65 -2.82 21.00 4.39
C PRO A 65 -2.79 20.34 5.77
N MET A 66 -3.16 19.06 5.89
CA MET A 66 -3.09 18.33 7.16
C MET A 66 -1.65 18.13 7.63
N LEU A 67 -0.74 17.78 6.71
CA LEU A 67 0.69 17.62 7.01
C LEU A 67 1.33 18.96 7.41
N LEU A 68 0.96 20.06 6.75
CA LEU A 68 1.44 21.40 7.09
C LEU A 68 0.91 21.84 8.47
N LEU A 69 -0.38 21.61 8.75
CA LEU A 69 -0.97 21.91 10.04
C LEU A 69 -0.25 21.21 11.19
N VAL A 70 0.08 19.91 11.00
CA VAL A 70 0.87 19.14 11.97
C VAL A 70 2.27 19.73 12.13
N ALA A 71 2.93 20.10 11.03
CA ALA A 71 4.29 20.62 11.07
C ALA A 71 4.39 22.00 11.76
N GLU A 72 3.46 22.90 11.45
CA GLU A 72 3.45 24.28 11.99
C GLU A 72 3.04 24.34 13.45
N ASN A 73 2.09 23.52 13.87
CA ASN A 73 1.51 23.59 15.22
C ASN A 73 2.02 22.51 16.16
N GLN A 74 2.85 21.58 15.69
CA GLN A 74 3.30 20.40 16.46
C GLN A 74 2.11 19.68 17.13
N PHE A 75 1.03 19.53 16.36
CA PHE A 75 -0.25 19.03 16.82
C PHE A 75 -0.34 17.51 16.66
N GLY A 76 -1.01 16.85 17.61
CA GLY A 76 -1.35 15.43 17.59
C GLY A 76 -0.84 14.64 18.79
N LEU A 77 -1.40 13.45 19.01
CA LEU A 77 -1.14 12.65 20.21
C LEU A 77 0.35 12.31 20.42
N LEU A 78 1.09 12.08 19.36
CA LEU A 78 2.51 11.70 19.46
C LEU A 78 3.42 12.83 19.94
N TYR A 79 2.97 14.09 19.83
CA TYR A 79 3.69 15.23 20.43
C TYR A 79 3.52 15.30 21.95
N LEU A 80 2.49 14.63 22.50
CA LEU A 80 2.26 14.60 23.95
C LEU A 80 3.05 13.50 24.67
N VAL A 81 3.46 12.45 23.96
CA VAL A 81 4.00 11.22 24.58
C VAL A 81 5.41 10.86 24.17
N ALA A 82 5.99 11.51 23.17
CA ALA A 82 7.28 11.12 22.62
C ALA A 82 8.24 12.32 22.45
N ASP A 83 9.13 12.52 23.41
CA ASP A 83 10.25 13.45 23.29
C ASP A 83 11.37 12.92 22.37
N TYR A 84 11.36 11.62 22.06
CA TYR A 84 12.40 10.95 21.26
C TYR A 84 11.95 10.73 19.82
N ASN A 85 12.60 11.42 18.90
CA ASN A 85 12.31 11.37 17.46
C ASN A 85 12.28 9.95 16.87
N ILE A 86 13.18 9.04 17.32
CA ILE A 86 13.21 7.67 16.80
C ILE A 86 12.01 6.82 17.28
N ILE A 87 11.58 6.99 18.52
CA ILE A 87 10.43 6.28 19.08
C ILE A 87 9.15 6.77 18.37
N LYS A 88 8.99 8.08 18.21
CA LYS A 88 7.90 8.68 17.47
C LYS A 88 7.84 8.14 16.05
N PHE A 89 9.00 8.06 15.37
CA PHE A 89 9.10 7.54 14.01
C PHE A 89 8.62 6.08 13.90
N ILE A 90 9.05 5.20 14.82
CA ILE A 90 8.63 3.79 14.86
C ILE A 90 7.12 3.68 15.14
N ILE A 91 6.63 4.44 16.12
CA ILE A 91 5.20 4.43 16.48
C ILE A 91 4.35 4.94 15.31
N SER A 92 4.76 6.04 14.65
CA SER A 92 4.09 6.57 13.45
C SER A 92 3.99 5.53 12.34
N PHE A 93 5.07 4.79 12.10
CA PHE A 93 5.09 3.70 11.11
C PHE A 93 4.07 2.59 11.46
N LEU A 94 4.06 2.13 12.71
CA LEU A 94 3.13 1.07 13.16
C LEU A 94 1.67 1.55 13.15
N ILE A 95 1.41 2.81 13.51
CA ILE A 95 0.06 3.41 13.44
C ILE A 95 -0.43 3.44 11.99
N LEU A 96 0.41 3.83 11.04
CA LEU A 96 0.03 3.86 9.63
C LEU A 96 -0.22 2.44 9.09
N ASP A 97 0.59 1.46 9.49
CA ASP A 97 0.42 0.09 9.02
C ASP A 97 -0.85 -0.57 9.57
N ILE A 98 -1.15 -0.42 10.86
CA ILE A 98 -2.42 -0.90 11.42
C ILE A 98 -3.62 -0.11 10.86
N ALA A 99 -3.48 1.17 10.60
CA ALA A 99 -4.53 1.97 9.96
C ALA A 99 -4.83 1.45 8.55
N MET A 100 -3.80 1.12 7.76
CA MET A 100 -3.99 0.54 6.43
C MET A 100 -4.54 -0.90 6.48
N TYR A 101 -4.22 -1.68 7.51
CA TYR A 101 -4.90 -2.96 7.76
C TYR A 101 -6.42 -2.76 7.93
N TRP A 102 -6.84 -1.81 8.80
CA TRP A 102 -8.25 -1.51 9.02
C TRP A 102 -8.92 -0.93 7.78
N TRP A 103 -8.23 -0.05 7.06
CA TRP A 103 -8.70 0.47 5.77
C TRP A 103 -9.02 -0.67 4.80
N HIS A 104 -8.10 -1.60 4.61
CA HIS A 104 -8.27 -2.75 3.72
C HIS A 104 -9.43 -3.64 4.17
N ARG A 105 -9.50 -3.93 5.48
CA ARG A 105 -10.62 -4.70 6.05
C ARG A 105 -11.96 -4.00 5.87
N PHE A 106 -12.05 -2.69 6.05
CA PHE A 106 -13.27 -1.92 5.81
C PHE A 106 -13.68 -1.97 4.34
N ASN A 107 -12.76 -1.90 3.40
CA ASN A 107 -13.05 -2.07 1.98
C ASN A 107 -13.72 -3.42 1.67
N HIS A 108 -13.40 -4.48 2.40
CA HIS A 108 -14.01 -5.79 2.25
C HIS A 108 -15.34 -5.95 2.99
N LYS A 109 -15.50 -5.29 4.13
CA LYS A 109 -16.70 -5.46 4.99
C LYS A 109 -17.81 -4.46 4.69
N ASN A 110 -17.49 -3.32 4.12
CA ASN A 110 -18.46 -2.28 3.77
C ASN A 110 -18.84 -2.38 2.29
N GLN A 111 -20.11 -2.57 1.97
CA GLN A 111 -20.60 -2.74 0.59
C GLN A 111 -20.33 -1.51 -0.30
N PHE A 112 -20.36 -0.30 0.25
CA PHE A 112 -20.07 0.91 -0.51
C PHE A 112 -18.57 0.97 -0.89
N LEU A 113 -17.67 0.72 0.05
CA LEU A 113 -16.23 0.70 -0.18
C LEU A 113 -15.82 -0.46 -1.09
N TRP A 114 -16.44 -1.62 -0.94
CA TRP A 114 -16.20 -2.78 -1.79
C TRP A 114 -16.42 -2.51 -3.28
N ARG A 115 -17.35 -1.64 -3.64
CA ARG A 115 -17.59 -1.28 -5.06
C ARG A 115 -16.35 -0.70 -5.73
N PHE A 116 -15.53 0.04 -5.00
CA PHE A 116 -14.28 0.60 -5.48
C PHE A 116 -13.15 -0.43 -5.42
N HIS A 117 -13.02 -1.12 -4.30
CA HIS A 117 -11.97 -2.11 -4.06
C HIS A 117 -12.12 -3.37 -4.94
N PHE A 118 -13.34 -3.71 -5.33
CA PHE A 118 -13.59 -4.82 -6.25
C PHE A 118 -12.86 -4.66 -7.59
N VAL A 119 -12.62 -3.43 -8.07
CA VAL A 119 -11.83 -3.18 -9.29
C VAL A 119 -10.42 -3.76 -9.16
N HIS A 120 -9.85 -3.71 -7.97
CA HIS A 120 -8.56 -4.33 -7.65
C HIS A 120 -8.66 -5.85 -7.62
N HIS A 121 -9.68 -6.41 -6.97
CA HIS A 121 -9.91 -7.84 -6.80
C HIS A 121 -10.38 -8.59 -8.06
N VAL A 122 -10.87 -7.90 -9.08
CA VAL A 122 -11.32 -8.56 -10.33
C VAL A 122 -10.16 -9.13 -11.14
N ASP A 123 -8.92 -8.73 -10.84
CA ASP A 123 -7.74 -9.30 -11.47
C ASP A 123 -7.41 -10.68 -10.91
N THR A 124 -7.75 -11.71 -11.68
CA THR A 124 -7.52 -13.11 -11.31
C THR A 124 -6.13 -13.63 -11.67
N HIS A 125 -5.30 -12.81 -12.31
CA HIS A 125 -3.97 -13.18 -12.78
C HIS A 125 -2.92 -12.22 -12.23
N MET A 126 -2.93 -12.05 -10.90
CA MET A 126 -2.03 -11.13 -10.21
C MET A 126 -0.60 -11.19 -10.74
N ASP A 127 -0.07 -10.01 -11.00
CA ASP A 127 1.33 -9.72 -11.27
C ASP A 127 1.66 -8.35 -10.67
N VAL A 128 2.90 -7.90 -10.78
CA VAL A 128 3.29 -6.58 -10.24
C VAL A 128 2.40 -5.44 -10.77
N GLY A 129 1.86 -5.57 -12.00
CA GLY A 129 0.92 -4.59 -12.56
C GLY A 129 -0.38 -4.48 -11.77
N THR A 130 -0.82 -5.54 -11.08
CA THR A 130 -2.03 -5.50 -10.23
C THR A 130 -1.88 -4.48 -9.11
N SER A 131 -0.65 -4.22 -8.62
CA SER A 131 -0.35 -3.17 -7.64
C SER A 131 -0.69 -1.75 -8.11
N LEU A 132 -0.92 -1.56 -9.41
CA LEU A 132 -1.32 -0.28 -10.03
C LEU A 132 -2.83 -0.16 -10.23
N ARG A 133 -3.57 -1.26 -10.02
CA ARG A 133 -4.97 -1.37 -10.40
C ARG A 133 -5.89 -0.98 -9.25
N PHE A 134 -6.09 0.31 -9.03
CA PHE A 134 -7.02 0.85 -8.05
C PHE A 134 -8.07 1.73 -8.69
N HIS A 135 -9.27 1.72 -8.14
CA HIS A 135 -10.32 2.66 -8.53
C HIS A 135 -10.01 4.03 -7.90
N ILE A 136 -10.20 5.11 -8.67
CA ILE A 136 -9.92 6.47 -8.19
C ILE A 136 -10.68 6.83 -6.91
N GLY A 137 -11.93 6.37 -6.77
CA GLY A 137 -12.74 6.58 -5.56
C GLY A 137 -12.11 5.95 -4.31
N GLU A 138 -11.50 4.77 -4.42
CA GLU A 138 -10.76 4.15 -3.31
C GLU A 138 -9.56 5.01 -2.90
N LEU A 139 -8.79 5.50 -3.87
CA LEU A 139 -7.61 6.32 -3.60
C LEU A 139 -7.98 7.65 -2.93
N ILE A 140 -9.05 8.31 -3.37
CA ILE A 140 -9.55 9.55 -2.74
C ILE A 140 -9.98 9.28 -1.30
N LEU A 141 -10.80 8.25 -1.06
CA LEU A 141 -11.27 7.90 0.29
C LEU A 141 -10.12 7.44 1.20
N SER A 142 -9.15 6.71 0.65
CA SER A 142 -7.93 6.32 1.38
C SER A 142 -7.10 7.55 1.77
N THR A 143 -7.02 8.57 0.90
CA THR A 143 -6.33 9.83 1.19
C THR A 143 -7.03 10.58 2.33
N LEU A 144 -8.35 10.67 2.29
CA LEU A 144 -9.15 11.26 3.39
C LEU A 144 -8.91 10.51 4.71
N TYR A 145 -9.00 9.18 4.68
CA TYR A 145 -8.75 8.35 5.85
C TYR A 145 -7.35 8.56 6.43
N LYS A 146 -6.30 8.50 5.58
CA LYS A 146 -4.92 8.75 6.01
C LYS A 146 -4.73 10.17 6.57
N SER A 147 -5.37 11.17 5.99
CA SER A 147 -5.29 12.56 6.47
C SER A 147 -5.85 12.72 7.88
N VAL A 148 -6.95 12.01 8.21
CA VAL A 148 -7.50 11.98 9.57
C VAL A 148 -6.51 11.33 10.55
N ILE A 149 -5.90 10.20 10.18
CA ILE A 149 -4.90 9.52 11.00
C ILE A 149 -3.66 10.41 11.23
N ILE A 150 -3.17 11.06 10.17
CA ILE A 150 -2.03 11.99 10.23
C ILE A 150 -2.31 13.12 11.21
N LEU A 151 -3.47 13.76 11.09
CA LEU A 151 -3.85 14.88 11.94
C LEU A 151 -4.02 14.44 13.41
N PHE A 152 -4.75 13.34 13.66
CA PHE A 152 -5.03 12.86 15.00
C PHE A 152 -3.76 12.46 15.76
N PHE A 153 -2.86 11.75 15.11
CA PHE A 153 -1.61 11.28 15.73
C PHE A 153 -0.46 12.28 15.62
N GLY A 154 -0.51 13.25 14.74
CA GLY A 154 0.58 14.21 14.55
C GLY A 154 1.75 13.62 13.77
N ILE A 155 1.46 12.86 12.72
CA ILE A 155 2.46 12.20 11.87
C ILE A 155 3.06 13.25 10.92
N THR A 156 4.38 13.36 10.92
CA THR A 156 5.11 14.31 10.07
C THR A 156 5.19 13.83 8.62
N LEU A 157 5.50 14.76 7.71
CA LEU A 157 5.70 14.46 6.29
C LEU A 157 6.81 13.40 6.08
N ALA A 158 7.91 13.49 6.83
CA ALA A 158 9.02 12.55 6.71
C ALA A 158 8.61 11.12 7.13
N GLU A 159 7.91 10.98 8.26
CA GLU A 159 7.38 9.71 8.76
C GLU A 159 6.38 9.11 7.77
N PHE A 160 5.45 9.93 7.26
CA PHE A 160 4.46 9.52 6.28
C PHE A 160 5.11 9.06 4.97
N LEU A 161 6.04 9.83 4.40
CA LEU A 161 6.68 9.48 3.13
C LEU A 161 7.57 8.23 3.25
N PHE A 162 8.25 8.06 4.37
CA PHE A 162 8.99 6.83 4.62
C PHE A 162 8.06 5.62 4.65
N TYR A 163 6.95 5.72 5.39
CA TYR A 163 5.93 4.66 5.39
C TYR A 163 5.40 4.36 3.99
N GLU A 164 5.05 5.39 3.21
CA GLU A 164 4.54 5.25 1.85
C GLU A 164 5.55 4.57 0.90
N ILE A 165 6.86 4.81 1.08
CA ILE A 165 7.91 4.10 0.31
C ILE A 165 7.88 2.61 0.64
N ILE A 166 7.87 2.25 1.91
CA ILE A 166 7.85 0.84 2.34
C ILE A 166 6.52 0.17 1.92
N LEU A 167 5.41 0.88 2.09
CA LEU A 167 4.09 0.38 1.67
C LEU A 167 4.05 0.07 0.17
N VAL A 168 4.50 0.98 -0.68
CA VAL A 168 4.46 0.77 -2.13
C VAL A 168 5.35 -0.37 -2.58
N LEU A 169 6.54 -0.51 -2.00
CA LEU A 169 7.43 -1.65 -2.28
C LEU A 169 6.81 -2.97 -1.81
N SER A 170 6.18 -2.98 -0.64
CA SER A 170 5.46 -4.16 -0.11
C SER A 170 4.29 -4.54 -1.00
N VAL A 171 3.49 -3.56 -1.44
CA VAL A 171 2.34 -3.77 -2.34
C VAL A 171 2.81 -4.31 -3.70
N GLN A 172 3.89 -3.80 -4.27
CA GLN A 172 4.48 -4.33 -5.50
C GLN A 172 5.01 -5.75 -5.31
N PHE A 173 5.69 -6.01 -4.18
CA PHE A 173 6.21 -7.33 -3.86
C PHE A 173 5.10 -8.37 -3.73
N HIS A 174 4.11 -8.14 -2.86
CA HIS A 174 3.11 -9.16 -2.58
C HIS A 174 2.08 -9.37 -3.70
N HIS A 175 1.92 -8.41 -4.63
CA HIS A 175 1.15 -8.62 -5.86
C HIS A 175 1.94 -9.33 -6.95
N SER A 176 3.28 -9.32 -6.88
CA SER A 176 4.11 -9.91 -7.94
C SER A 176 3.87 -11.42 -8.10
N ASN A 177 4.12 -11.90 -9.32
CA ASN A 177 4.06 -13.34 -9.63
C ASN A 177 5.40 -14.06 -9.39
N ILE A 178 6.15 -13.62 -8.37
CA ILE A 178 7.45 -14.20 -8.06
C ILE A 178 7.27 -15.57 -7.38
N ARG A 179 8.07 -16.54 -7.83
CA ARG A 179 8.18 -17.85 -7.18
C ARG A 179 9.16 -17.77 -6.00
N ILE A 180 8.67 -18.01 -4.81
CA ILE A 180 9.46 -18.12 -3.59
C ILE A 180 9.44 -19.58 -3.14
N ASN A 181 10.58 -20.08 -2.64
CA ASN A 181 10.64 -21.44 -2.07
C ASN A 181 9.64 -21.56 -0.90
N ASP A 182 8.87 -22.64 -0.85
CA ASP A 182 7.79 -22.83 0.12
C ASP A 182 8.24 -22.74 1.59
N ARG A 183 9.42 -23.25 1.92
CA ARG A 183 9.96 -23.19 3.30
C ARG A 183 10.33 -21.75 3.66
N PHE A 184 10.94 -21.05 2.73
CA PHE A 184 11.31 -19.64 2.92
C PHE A 184 10.07 -18.76 2.99
N ASP A 185 9.08 -18.94 2.10
CA ASP A 185 7.80 -18.25 2.12
C ASP A 185 7.06 -18.46 3.46
N ALA A 186 6.99 -19.72 3.94
CA ALA A 186 6.36 -20.05 5.22
C ALA A 186 7.04 -19.39 6.43
N SER A 187 8.35 -19.14 6.35
CA SER A 187 9.08 -18.41 7.38
C SER A 187 8.85 -16.91 7.28
N LEU A 188 8.97 -16.35 6.06
CA LEU A 188 8.85 -14.92 5.79
C LEU A 188 7.43 -14.40 6.05
N SER A 189 6.41 -15.19 5.66
CA SER A 189 5.00 -14.84 5.86
C SER A 189 4.55 -14.80 7.32
N LYS A 190 5.41 -15.22 8.25
CA LYS A 190 5.18 -15.00 9.69
C LYS A 190 5.33 -13.54 10.09
N PHE A 191 6.06 -12.75 9.31
CA PHE A 191 6.41 -11.36 9.63
C PHE A 191 5.84 -10.37 8.62
N ILE A 192 6.00 -10.64 7.32
CA ILE A 192 5.57 -9.74 6.24
C ILE A 192 4.68 -10.45 5.23
N VAL A 193 3.88 -9.65 4.52
CA VAL A 193 2.97 -10.16 3.47
C VAL A 193 3.80 -10.59 2.25
N THR A 194 3.67 -11.88 1.88
CA THR A 194 4.35 -12.47 0.71
C THR A 194 3.39 -12.62 -0.47
N PRO A 195 3.90 -12.84 -1.71
CA PRO A 195 3.05 -13.11 -2.86
C PRO A 195 2.08 -14.27 -2.67
N LYS A 196 2.51 -15.35 -2.04
CA LYS A 196 1.65 -16.51 -1.76
C LYS A 196 0.57 -16.19 -0.71
N TYR A 197 0.95 -15.45 0.34
CA TYR A 197 0.03 -15.00 1.39
C TYR A 197 -1.09 -14.12 0.83
N HIS A 198 -0.73 -13.14 0.00
CA HIS A 198 -1.68 -12.20 -0.58
C HIS A 198 -2.49 -12.79 -1.74
N THR A 199 -1.92 -13.74 -2.49
CA THR A 199 -2.68 -14.47 -3.53
C THR A 199 -3.89 -15.20 -2.95
N ASN A 200 -3.80 -15.72 -1.73
CA ASN A 200 -4.93 -16.35 -1.06
C ASN A 200 -6.06 -15.34 -0.78
N HIS A 201 -5.71 -14.08 -0.50
CA HIS A 201 -6.67 -13.00 -0.32
C HIS A 201 -7.37 -12.61 -1.65
N HIS A 202 -6.68 -12.67 -2.78
CA HIS A 202 -7.22 -12.39 -4.11
C HIS A 202 -8.02 -13.54 -4.75
N THR A 203 -8.31 -14.60 -4.01
CA THR A 203 -9.11 -15.73 -4.55
C THR A 203 -10.59 -15.36 -4.68
N ARG A 204 -11.32 -16.11 -5.52
CA ARG A 204 -12.76 -16.01 -5.61
C ARG A 204 -13.49 -16.67 -4.43
N VAL A 205 -12.80 -17.49 -3.66
CA VAL A 205 -13.34 -18.16 -2.48
C VAL A 205 -13.55 -17.14 -1.37
N ARG A 206 -14.78 -16.88 -1.00
CA ARG A 206 -15.15 -15.84 -0.03
C ARG A 206 -14.38 -15.96 1.30
N LYS A 207 -14.27 -17.18 1.85
CA LYS A 207 -13.56 -17.42 3.11
C LYS A 207 -12.10 -16.95 3.07
N SER A 208 -11.38 -17.20 1.97
CA SER A 208 -9.99 -16.79 1.81
C SER A 208 -9.87 -15.30 1.48
N ARG A 209 -10.79 -14.77 0.67
CA ARG A 209 -10.84 -13.36 0.31
C ARG A 209 -11.16 -12.45 1.50
N GLU A 210 -11.92 -12.96 2.48
CA GLU A 210 -12.27 -12.23 3.70
C GLU A 210 -11.28 -12.50 4.85
N ALA A 211 -10.01 -12.70 4.52
CA ALA A 211 -8.88 -12.87 5.42
C ALA A 211 -7.62 -12.24 4.81
N ASN A 212 -6.54 -12.14 5.57
CA ASN A 212 -5.22 -11.65 5.10
C ASN A 212 -5.27 -10.21 4.57
N TYR A 213 -5.72 -9.28 5.40
CA TYR A 213 -5.88 -7.86 5.07
C TYR A 213 -4.60 -7.05 5.28
N ALA A 214 -3.56 -7.60 5.91
CA ALA A 214 -2.30 -6.91 6.15
C ALA A 214 -1.64 -6.43 4.86
N SER A 215 -0.99 -5.26 4.92
CA SER A 215 -0.26 -4.68 3.79
C SER A 215 1.25 -4.85 3.92
N ILE A 216 1.81 -4.70 5.13
CA ILE A 216 3.24 -4.89 5.41
C ILE A 216 3.42 -6.03 6.41
N PHE A 217 2.99 -5.85 7.67
CA PHE A 217 3.20 -6.83 8.73
C PHE A 217 1.99 -7.74 8.93
N THR A 218 2.21 -9.05 8.82
CA THR A 218 1.17 -10.09 9.02
C THR A 218 0.67 -10.21 10.46
N ILE A 219 1.31 -9.52 11.41
CA ILE A 219 0.91 -9.53 12.82
C ILE A 219 -0.55 -9.07 13.01
N TRP A 220 -1.01 -8.12 12.20
CA TRP A 220 -2.37 -7.58 12.28
C TRP A 220 -3.43 -8.64 11.95
N ASP A 221 -3.20 -9.49 10.96
CA ASP A 221 -4.08 -10.63 10.63
C ASP A 221 -4.12 -11.70 11.70
N LYS A 222 -3.15 -11.73 12.62
CA LYS A 222 -3.10 -12.67 13.74
C LYS A 222 -3.77 -12.15 15.01
N ILE A 223 -3.79 -10.82 15.15
CA ILE A 223 -4.39 -10.14 16.31
C ILE A 223 -5.89 -9.93 16.08
N PHE A 224 -6.30 -9.62 14.86
CA PHE A 224 -7.66 -9.21 14.48
C PHE A 224 -8.31 -10.16 13.47
#